data_010464dc33c70f14f8e1fcaedf9f05d2
#
_entry.id   010464dc33c70f14f8e1fcaedf9f05d2
#
_cell.length_a   1.000
_cell.length_b   1.000
_cell.length_c   1.000
_cell.angle_alpha   90.00
_cell.angle_beta   90.00
_cell.angle_gamma   90.00
#
_symmetry.space_group_name_H-M   'P 1'
#
loop_
_entity.id
_entity.type
_entity.pdbx_description
1 polymer ?
#
loop_
_entity_poly.entity_id
_entity_poly.type
_entity_poly.pdbx_seq_one_letter_code
_entity_poly.pdbx_strand_id
1 'polypeptide(L)'
;VADVFAWLGAAQREQRQRVAAAPGADRFDLIIIDPPSMTSRVDQVDGVLGTYRRMYHQAHALLAPGGRMVVACCTSRVTRARFLQNADRELTGLARQAVLATETDHPVGFSEADYLKIAIYGPGG
;
A
#
# COMPACT_ATOMS: atom_id res chain seq x y z
N VAL A 1 -11.17 -14.48 -8.12
CA VAL A 1 -10.39 -13.33 -7.64
C VAL A 1 -9.22 -13.12 -8.59
N ALA A 2 -9.12 -11.93 -9.14
CA ALA A 2 -8.02 -11.61 -10.05
C ALA A 2 -6.70 -11.57 -9.29
N ASP A 3 -5.64 -12.07 -9.93
CA ASP A 3 -4.29 -11.93 -9.41
C ASP A 3 -3.90 -10.45 -9.49
N VAL A 4 -3.75 -9.79 -8.35
CA VAL A 4 -3.46 -8.36 -8.29
C VAL A 4 -2.13 -8.03 -8.98
N PHE A 5 -1.15 -8.90 -8.90
CA PHE A 5 0.15 -8.65 -9.54
C PHE A 5 0.05 -8.74 -11.06
N ALA A 6 -0.72 -9.69 -11.58
CA ALA A 6 -0.97 -9.79 -13.01
C ALA A 6 -1.73 -8.57 -13.52
N TRP A 7 -2.74 -8.11 -12.77
CA TRP A 7 -3.50 -6.92 -13.12
C TRP A 7 -2.63 -5.66 -13.12
N LEU A 8 -1.83 -5.46 -12.05
CA LEU A 8 -0.93 -4.32 -11.95
C LEU A 8 0.10 -4.32 -13.06
N GLY A 9 0.67 -5.48 -13.37
CA GLY A 9 1.62 -5.61 -14.47
C GLY A 9 1.01 -5.27 -15.82
N ALA A 10 -0.21 -5.75 -16.07
CA ALA A 10 -0.93 -5.43 -17.29
C ALA A 10 -1.26 -3.93 -17.39
N ALA A 11 -1.71 -3.33 -16.30
CA ALA A 11 -2.01 -1.90 -16.23
C ALA A 11 -0.76 -1.06 -16.48
N GLN A 12 0.39 -1.45 -15.94
CA GLN A 12 1.66 -0.77 -16.19
C GLN A 12 2.08 -0.86 -17.66
N ARG A 13 1.94 -2.03 -18.28
CA ARG A 13 2.28 -2.21 -19.70
C ARG A 13 1.39 -1.35 -20.58
N GLU A 14 0.10 -1.36 -20.33
CA GLU A 14 -0.86 -0.55 -21.06
C GLU A 14 -0.54 0.93 -20.91
N GLN A 15 -0.25 1.37 -19.71
CA GLN A 15 0.11 2.76 -19.45
C GLN A 15 1.37 3.18 -20.17
N ARG A 16 2.41 2.32 -20.21
CA ARG A 16 3.63 2.67 -20.96
C ARG A 16 3.36 2.91 -22.42
N GLN A 17 2.44 2.18 -23.03
CA GLN A 17 2.05 2.38 -24.42
C GLN A 17 1.29 3.69 -24.58
N ARG A 18 0.41 4.04 -23.64
CA ARG A 18 -0.38 5.26 -23.68
C ARG A 18 0.43 6.51 -23.38
N VAL A 19 1.42 6.40 -22.48
CA VAL A 19 2.32 7.53 -22.17
C VAL A 19 3.13 7.95 -23.39
N ALA A 20 3.44 7.03 -24.28
CA ALA A 20 4.10 7.37 -25.54
C ALA A 20 3.21 8.24 -26.44
N ALA A 21 1.88 8.09 -26.34
CA ALA A 21 0.92 8.87 -27.12
C ALA A 21 0.38 10.10 -26.37
N ALA A 22 0.18 9.99 -25.04
CA ALA A 22 -0.41 11.05 -24.23
C ALA A 22 0.18 11.01 -22.81
N PRO A 23 1.35 11.63 -22.56
CA PRO A 23 2.01 11.58 -21.27
C PRO A 23 1.11 12.10 -20.15
N GLY A 24 1.02 11.35 -19.05
CA GLY A 24 0.25 11.71 -17.88
C GLY A 24 -1.25 11.42 -17.94
N ALA A 25 -1.76 10.90 -19.07
CA ALA A 25 -3.19 10.67 -19.29
C ALA A 25 -3.57 9.38 -18.61
N ASP A 26 -3.50 8.60 -18.01
CA ASP A 26 -3.98 7.30 -17.48
C ASP A 26 -3.30 6.89 -16.19
N ARG A 27 -2.91 7.88 -15.41
CA ARG A 27 -2.46 7.62 -14.05
C ARG A 27 -3.59 7.91 -13.06
N PHE A 28 -3.48 7.30 -11.90
CA PHE A 28 -4.50 7.44 -10.87
C PHE A 28 -4.10 8.52 -9.87
N ASP A 29 -5.05 9.36 -9.49
CA ASP A 29 -4.83 10.40 -8.48
C ASP A 29 -4.90 9.84 -7.06
N LEU A 30 -5.56 8.71 -6.88
CA LEU A 30 -5.69 8.03 -5.59
C LEU A 30 -5.62 6.53 -5.82
N ILE A 31 -4.74 5.87 -5.10
CA ILE A 31 -4.64 4.41 -5.09
C ILE A 31 -4.79 3.93 -3.66
N ILE A 32 -5.68 2.98 -3.44
CA ILE A 32 -5.89 2.36 -2.14
C ILE A 32 -5.48 0.90 -2.22
N ILE A 33 -4.56 0.49 -1.35
CA ILE A 33 -4.10 -0.89 -1.25
C ILE A 33 -4.53 -1.44 0.11
N ASP A 34 -5.51 -2.31 0.10
CA ASP A 34 -6.09 -2.92 1.30
C ASP A 34 -6.17 -4.43 1.13
N PRO A 35 -5.02 -5.14 1.17
CA PRO A 35 -5.01 -6.58 0.97
C PRO A 35 -5.63 -7.30 2.18
N PRO A 36 -6.16 -8.52 1.98
CA PRO A 36 -6.65 -9.32 3.09
C PRO A 36 -5.50 -9.75 3.99
N SER A 37 -5.85 -10.23 5.20
CA SER A 37 -4.83 -10.81 6.08
C SER A 37 -4.17 -12.00 5.40
N MET A 38 -2.84 -11.98 5.32
CA MET A 38 -2.08 -12.98 4.56
C MET A 38 -1.49 -14.06 5.43
N THR A 39 -1.38 -13.85 6.73
CA THR A 39 -0.86 -14.87 7.65
C THR A 39 -1.24 -14.56 9.08
N SER A 40 -1.34 -15.64 9.88
CA SER A 40 -1.38 -15.54 11.33
C SER A 40 -0.08 -16.05 11.95
N ARG A 41 0.95 -16.36 11.15
CA ARG A 41 2.20 -16.98 11.59
C ARG A 41 3.33 -15.97 11.56
N VAL A 42 4.06 -15.90 12.67
CA VAL A 42 5.21 -14.97 12.82
C VAL A 42 6.31 -15.27 11.82
N ASP A 43 6.55 -16.56 11.53
CA ASP A 43 7.60 -16.97 10.59
C ASP A 43 7.32 -16.61 9.14
N GLN A 44 6.11 -16.15 8.80
CA GLN A 44 5.73 -15.75 7.45
C GLN A 44 5.68 -14.23 7.25
N VAL A 45 5.96 -13.45 8.30
CA VAL A 45 5.84 -11.98 8.24
C VAL A 45 6.76 -11.37 7.19
N ASP A 46 8.00 -11.83 7.09
CA ASP A 46 8.93 -11.29 6.09
C ASP A 46 8.44 -11.51 4.66
N GLY A 47 7.87 -12.67 4.38
CA GLY A 47 7.26 -12.95 3.09
C GLY A 47 6.08 -12.04 2.79
N VAL A 48 5.24 -11.79 3.78
CA VAL A 48 4.09 -10.88 3.65
C VAL A 48 4.56 -9.46 3.36
N LEU A 49 5.56 -8.98 4.08
CA LEU A 49 6.12 -7.64 3.86
C LEU A 49 6.73 -7.53 2.46
N GLY A 50 7.40 -8.57 1.98
CA GLY A 50 7.92 -8.62 0.61
C GLY A 50 6.82 -8.53 -0.44
N THR A 51 5.71 -9.22 -0.23
CA THR A 51 4.54 -9.14 -1.10
C THR A 51 3.96 -7.73 -1.12
N TYR A 52 3.86 -7.09 0.04
CA TYR A 52 3.40 -5.70 0.12
C TYR A 52 4.33 -4.76 -0.64
N ARG A 53 5.65 -4.92 -0.53
CA ARG A 53 6.60 -4.09 -1.28
C ARG A 53 6.39 -4.21 -2.79
N ARG A 54 6.12 -5.41 -3.29
CA ARG A 54 5.82 -5.61 -4.71
C ARG A 54 4.55 -4.88 -5.13
N MET A 55 3.50 -4.94 -4.31
CA MET A 55 2.26 -4.21 -4.56
C MET A 55 2.50 -2.70 -4.60
N TYR A 56 3.23 -2.18 -3.61
CA TYR A 56 3.53 -0.75 -3.53
C TYR A 56 4.35 -0.29 -4.74
N HIS A 57 5.35 -1.05 -5.12
CA HIS A 57 6.20 -0.73 -6.27
C HIS A 57 5.39 -0.64 -7.55
N GLN A 58 4.56 -1.64 -7.81
CA GLN A 58 3.75 -1.68 -9.02
C GLN A 58 2.68 -0.59 -9.02
N ALA A 59 2.03 -0.36 -7.89
CA ALA A 59 1.00 0.66 -7.79
C ALA A 59 1.58 2.08 -7.86
N HIS A 60 2.75 2.31 -7.27
CA HIS A 60 3.41 3.62 -7.32
C HIS A 60 3.69 4.06 -8.75
N ALA A 61 4.06 3.12 -9.61
CA ALA A 61 4.30 3.41 -11.03
C ALA A 61 3.05 3.91 -11.77
N LEU A 62 1.87 3.64 -11.23
CA LEU A 62 0.59 4.06 -11.81
C LEU A 62 0.04 5.33 -11.16
N LEU A 63 0.76 5.91 -10.20
CA LEU A 63 0.30 7.10 -9.48
C LEU A 63 0.59 8.35 -10.28
N ALA A 64 -0.41 9.21 -10.42
CA ALA A 64 -0.24 10.51 -11.08
C ALA A 64 0.67 11.43 -10.26
N PRO A 65 1.39 12.37 -10.90
CA PRO A 65 2.11 13.41 -10.16
C PRO A 65 1.15 14.14 -9.20
N GLY A 66 1.54 14.27 -7.94
CA GLY A 66 0.67 14.85 -6.92
C GLY A 66 -0.40 13.92 -6.38
N GLY A 67 -0.44 12.68 -6.82
CA GLY A 67 -1.40 11.69 -6.34
C GLY A 67 -1.08 11.19 -4.94
N ARG A 68 -2.04 10.47 -4.36
CA ARG A 68 -1.92 9.89 -3.01
C ARG A 68 -2.12 8.39 -3.02
N MET A 69 -1.43 7.73 -2.11
CA MET A 69 -1.62 6.30 -1.86
C MET A 69 -2.05 6.08 -0.42
N VAL A 70 -3.09 5.30 -0.25
CA VAL A 70 -3.53 4.82 1.05
C VAL A 70 -3.15 3.35 1.14
N VAL A 71 -2.32 2.99 2.10
CA VAL A 71 -1.88 1.61 2.29
C VAL A 71 -2.39 1.12 3.65
N ALA A 72 -2.92 -0.08 3.66
CA ALA A 72 -3.48 -0.69 4.86
C ALA A 72 -2.91 -2.08 5.08
N CYS A 73 -2.89 -2.50 6.32
CA CYS A 73 -2.45 -3.84 6.71
C CYS A 73 -3.34 -4.33 7.85
N CYS A 74 -4.03 -5.44 7.64
CA CYS A 74 -4.83 -6.09 8.68
C CYS A 74 -4.20 -7.40 9.16
N THR A 75 -2.96 -7.67 8.81
CA THR A 75 -2.23 -8.85 9.27
C THR A 75 -1.74 -8.61 10.69
N SER A 76 -2.29 -9.35 11.65
CA SER A 76 -2.07 -9.09 13.08
C SER A 76 -0.61 -9.24 13.51
N ARG A 77 0.16 -10.08 12.83
CA ARG A 77 1.56 -10.35 13.17
C ARG A 77 2.54 -9.30 12.63
N VAL A 78 2.07 -8.39 11.78
CA VAL A 78 2.86 -7.27 11.31
C VAL A 78 2.67 -6.12 12.28
N THR A 79 3.73 -5.70 12.96
CA THR A 79 3.66 -4.56 13.87
C THR A 79 3.50 -3.27 13.08
N ARG A 80 2.95 -2.24 13.73
CA ARG A 80 2.81 -0.92 13.11
C ARG A 80 4.17 -0.39 12.65
N ALA A 81 5.20 -0.54 13.48
CA ALA A 81 6.54 -0.06 13.15
C ALA A 81 7.09 -0.72 11.88
N ARG A 82 6.95 -2.05 11.78
CA ARG A 82 7.43 -2.78 10.60
C ARG A 82 6.62 -2.43 9.35
N PHE A 83 5.30 -2.29 9.49
CA PHE A 83 4.43 -1.87 8.40
C PHE A 83 4.85 -0.51 7.84
N LEU A 84 5.03 0.48 8.72
CA LEU A 84 5.41 1.82 8.30
C LEU A 84 6.81 1.86 7.68
N GLN A 85 7.77 1.17 8.30
CA GLN A 85 9.13 1.11 7.78
C GLN A 85 9.16 0.49 6.38
N ASN A 86 8.40 -0.58 6.20
CA ASN A 86 8.33 -1.28 4.92
C ASN A 86 7.75 -0.40 3.81
N ALA A 87 6.66 0.32 4.12
CA ALA A 87 6.02 1.23 3.17
C ALA A 87 6.91 2.44 2.88
N ASP A 88 7.51 3.04 3.90
CA ASP A 88 8.41 4.19 3.74
C ASP A 88 9.56 3.86 2.80
N ARG A 89 10.13 2.65 2.91
CA ARG A 89 11.25 2.24 2.08
C ARG A 89 10.89 2.13 0.61
N GLU A 90 9.69 1.64 0.31
CA GLU A 90 9.27 1.42 -1.07
C GLU A 90 8.71 2.69 -1.72
N LEU A 91 8.09 3.55 -0.92
CA LEU A 91 7.43 4.77 -1.40
C LEU A 91 8.32 6.00 -1.21
N THR A 92 9.59 5.88 -1.57
CA THR A 92 10.63 6.90 -1.28
C THR A 92 10.37 8.25 -1.96
N GLY A 93 9.62 8.27 -3.06
CA GLY A 93 9.27 9.52 -3.73
C GLY A 93 8.10 10.26 -3.11
N LEU A 94 7.49 9.67 -2.07
CA LEU A 94 6.31 10.23 -1.40
C LEU A 94 6.64 10.53 0.06
N ALA A 95 5.88 11.46 0.63
CA ALA A 95 5.93 11.77 2.06
C ALA A 95 4.77 11.07 2.76
N ARG A 96 5.03 10.46 3.91
CA ARG A 96 3.98 9.92 4.76
C ARG A 96 3.27 11.08 5.43
N GLN A 97 1.98 11.27 5.11
CA GLN A 97 1.20 12.41 5.54
C GLN A 97 0.40 12.13 6.80
N ALA A 98 -0.06 10.89 6.98
CA ALA A 98 -0.88 10.51 8.13
C ALA A 98 -0.76 9.03 8.41
N VAL A 99 -0.94 8.67 9.67
CA VAL A 99 -1.11 7.30 10.12
C VAL A 99 -2.41 7.25 10.89
N LEU A 100 -3.32 6.35 10.51
CA LEU A 100 -4.61 6.21 11.15
C LEU A 100 -4.59 5.02 12.10
N ALA A 101 -5.12 5.22 13.28
CA ALA A 101 -5.31 4.18 14.29
C ALA A 101 -6.71 3.59 14.16
N THR A 102 -6.96 2.49 14.88
CA THR A 102 -8.30 1.94 15.03
C THR A 102 -9.23 3.00 15.57
N GLU A 103 -10.41 3.11 14.99
CA GLU A 103 -11.36 4.14 15.39
C GLU A 103 -11.84 3.94 16.83
N THR A 104 -12.24 5.04 17.47
CA THR A 104 -12.64 5.04 18.86
C THR A 104 -13.92 4.25 19.14
N ASP A 105 -14.76 4.04 18.12
CA ASP A 105 -15.95 3.19 18.24
C ASP A 105 -15.63 1.69 18.20
N HIS A 106 -14.38 1.33 17.99
CA HIS A 106 -13.86 -0.02 18.13
C HIS A 106 -12.93 -0.06 19.34
N PRO A 107 -13.46 -0.18 20.56
CA PRO A 107 -12.61 -0.17 21.74
C PRO A 107 -11.63 -1.34 21.71
N VAL A 108 -10.35 -1.02 21.80
CA VAL A 108 -9.29 -2.02 21.84
C VAL A 108 -9.14 -2.52 23.26
N GLY A 109 -9.83 -3.63 23.59
CA GLY A 109 -9.73 -4.23 24.92
C GLY A 109 -8.50 -5.11 25.10
N PHE A 110 -7.83 -5.47 24.00
CA PHE A 110 -6.63 -6.32 23.99
C PHE A 110 -5.84 -6.04 22.71
N SER A 111 -4.55 -6.36 22.73
CA SER A 111 -3.63 -6.00 21.67
C SER A 111 -3.99 -6.59 20.29
N GLU A 112 -4.61 -7.76 20.28
CA GLU A 112 -5.01 -8.42 19.04
C GLU A 112 -6.11 -7.66 18.28
N ALA A 113 -6.87 -6.80 18.98
CA ALA A 113 -7.90 -5.98 18.36
C ALA A 113 -7.32 -4.80 17.59
N ASP A 114 -6.09 -4.39 17.87
CA ASP A 114 -5.42 -3.28 17.19
C ASP A 114 -4.58 -3.78 16.03
N TYR A 115 -5.18 -4.57 15.16
CA TYR A 115 -4.47 -5.16 14.04
C TYR A 115 -4.50 -4.29 12.77
N LEU A 116 -5.49 -3.43 12.62
CA LEU A 116 -5.62 -2.59 11.43
C LEU A 116 -4.67 -1.40 11.50
N LYS A 117 -3.85 -1.27 10.48
CA LYS A 117 -2.88 -0.20 10.34
C LYS A 117 -3.10 0.46 8.99
N ILE A 118 -3.17 1.79 8.96
CA ILE A 118 -3.41 2.55 7.73
C ILE A 118 -2.43 3.72 7.70
N ALA A 119 -1.82 3.95 6.54
CA ALA A 119 -0.97 5.11 6.32
C ALA A 119 -1.33 5.78 5.00
N ILE A 120 -1.20 7.10 4.95
CA ILE A 120 -1.47 7.91 3.76
C ILE A 120 -0.18 8.54 3.30
N TYR A 121 0.15 8.34 2.03
CA TYR A 121 1.33 8.88 1.38
C TYR A 121 0.91 9.82 0.26
N GLY A 122 1.64 10.91 0.13
CA GLY A 122 1.36 11.89 -0.92
C GLY A 122 2.60 12.68 -1.29
N PRO A 123 2.44 13.77 -2.05
CA PRO A 123 3.60 14.56 -2.49
C PRO A 123 4.35 15.13 -1.30
N GLY A 124 5.67 15.10 -1.37
CA GLY A 124 6.56 15.73 -0.40
C GLY A 124 6.42 17.24 -0.48
N GLY A 125 6.18 17.84 0.66
CA GLY A 125 5.88 19.27 0.77
C GLY A 125 7.03 20.19 0.50
#